data_10d51e73c30ed23747b57c9d7c6d8e36
#
_entry.id   10d51e73c30ed23747b57c9d7c6d8e36
#
_cell.length_a   1.000
_cell.length_b   1.000
_cell.length_c   1.000
_cell.angle_alpha   90.00
_cell.angle_beta   90.00
_cell.angle_gamma   90.00
#
_symmetry.space_group_name_H-M   'P 1'
#
loop_
_entity.id
_entity.type
_entity.pdbx_description
1 polymer ?
#
loop_
_entity_poly.entity_id
_entity_poly.type
_entity_poly.pdbx_seq_one_letter_code
_entity_poly.pdbx_strand_id
1 'polypeptide(L)'
;MAVDYLSALNAGSGLNTTQIVDALVEANRAPKAEAINKKVEENNVKISGFGTLKQQFETFKTSMTSLDGEIGLSVASGSSNIETTITDKTKISDFSHSMAVSQLAQNHTLVFANNFSTENASIGQGTLLFEFGSWNRSNSTFAEDTSITNKTLTIDSTNNTLTGLRDAINDGGMGLTASIIQTATSAYSLVVKSNSGSGNEMKITATEDSSNAGLSTFGFSTYASSKETIIGQDANLTIDGVTVTRSSNTITDLINGVQLEIKGTVSSAVTVNASYDETNALANMNSFVTSLNTLNTKLSELTNRGLNGEASGALAGDSIARSIQSRIRSMTTTPIEGYSASSIYLTNFGISTQLDGSIAFDEDEFLTAYRANPEDIAAIFASQVKTDSSSVTAKVTGDDYVAGVYDFALSSGSATISSSAMISSSGNYYTLSGNTAGLTVSTGLSTSTNSIFLGRSLLDTLSTYADTILSSSGTVNSQINSKNDDITDLNQDLADLDTKTVE
;
A
#
# COMPACT_ATOMS: atom_id res chain seq x y z
N MET A 1 -68.31 36.43 23.04
CA MET A 1 -67.34 37.49 23.37
C MET A 1 -66.56 37.00 24.59
N ALA A 2 -65.35 36.55 24.41
CA ALA A 2 -64.47 36.28 25.56
C ALA A 2 -64.08 37.67 26.15
N VAL A 3 -64.38 37.90 27.42
CA VAL A 3 -63.96 39.08 28.11
C VAL A 3 -62.46 38.93 28.38
N ASP A 4 -61.68 39.85 27.82
CA ASP A 4 -60.25 39.92 28.06
C ASP A 4 -60.01 40.44 29.50
N TYR A 5 -59.98 39.51 30.47
CA TYR A 5 -59.75 39.77 31.86
C TYR A 5 -58.39 40.39 32.16
N LEU A 6 -57.42 40.19 31.32
CA LEU A 6 -56.05 40.73 31.41
C LEU A 6 -56.05 42.25 31.13
N SER A 7 -56.77 42.70 30.09
CA SER A 7 -56.95 44.14 29.80
C SER A 7 -57.72 44.86 30.88
N ALA A 8 -58.69 44.18 31.53
CA ALA A 8 -59.47 44.79 32.63
C ALA A 8 -58.67 44.99 33.93
N LEU A 9 -57.76 44.10 34.26
CA LEU A 9 -56.85 44.22 35.40
C LEU A 9 -55.77 45.31 35.19
N ASN A 10 -55.33 45.54 33.97
CA ASN A 10 -54.32 46.55 33.61
C ASN A 10 -54.88 47.97 33.74
N ALA A 11 -56.18 48.19 33.51
CA ALA A 11 -56.84 49.49 33.53
C ALA A 11 -57.11 50.03 34.94
N GLY A 12 -56.95 49.22 36.02
CA GLY A 12 -57.35 49.67 37.39
C GLY A 12 -56.24 49.66 38.44
N SER A 13 -55.16 48.89 38.28
CA SER A 13 -54.12 48.66 39.31
C SER A 13 -52.76 49.32 39.02
N GLY A 14 -52.52 49.82 37.81
CA GLY A 14 -51.20 50.32 37.39
C GLY A 14 -50.14 49.26 37.29
N LEU A 15 -50.49 47.94 37.45
CA LEU A 15 -49.60 46.83 37.33
C LEU A 15 -49.58 46.36 35.86
N ASN A 16 -48.40 46.31 35.24
CA ASN A 16 -48.22 45.73 33.91
C ASN A 16 -48.32 44.23 34.00
N THR A 17 -49.53 43.66 33.90
CA THR A 17 -49.77 42.19 34.02
C THR A 17 -49.08 41.39 32.96
N THR A 18 -48.89 41.94 31.75
CA THR A 18 -48.14 41.28 30.69
C THR A 18 -46.65 41.06 31.09
N GLN A 19 -46.04 42.12 31.64
CA GLN A 19 -44.65 42.02 32.14
C GLN A 19 -44.49 41.01 33.29
N ILE A 20 -45.50 40.89 34.16
CA ILE A 20 -45.48 39.94 35.28
C ILE A 20 -45.66 38.52 34.75
N VAL A 21 -46.57 38.30 33.81
CA VAL A 21 -46.77 37.01 33.17
C VAL A 21 -45.50 36.58 32.40
N ASP A 22 -44.96 37.51 31.59
CA ASP A 22 -43.71 37.23 30.83
C ASP A 22 -42.52 36.89 31.77
N ALA A 23 -42.38 37.61 32.87
CA ALA A 23 -41.36 37.35 33.88
C ALA A 23 -41.54 35.99 34.59
N LEU A 24 -42.80 35.60 34.88
CA LEU A 24 -43.10 34.28 35.47
C LEU A 24 -42.89 33.13 34.50
N VAL A 25 -43.24 33.32 33.22
CA VAL A 25 -43.03 32.38 32.14
C VAL A 25 -41.52 32.16 31.95
N GLU A 26 -40.74 33.24 31.85
CA GLU A 26 -39.30 33.18 31.68
C GLU A 26 -38.61 32.59 32.91
N ALA A 27 -39.05 32.91 34.11
CA ALA A 27 -38.51 32.29 35.34
C ALA A 27 -38.70 30.76 35.39
N ASN A 28 -39.73 30.22 34.76
CA ASN A 28 -39.98 28.79 34.65
C ASN A 28 -39.21 28.16 33.49
N ARG A 29 -39.07 28.88 32.37
CA ARG A 29 -38.44 28.45 31.14
C ARG A 29 -36.90 28.42 31.23
N ALA A 30 -36.29 29.52 31.72
CA ALA A 30 -34.86 29.75 31.68
C ALA A 30 -34.05 28.60 32.32
N PRO A 31 -34.38 28.06 33.52
CA PRO A 31 -33.63 26.97 34.11
C PRO A 31 -33.71 25.67 33.29
N LYS A 32 -34.85 25.41 32.62
CA LYS A 32 -35.04 24.23 31.80
C LYS A 32 -34.25 24.33 30.48
N ALA A 33 -34.34 25.51 29.83
CA ALA A 33 -33.58 25.80 28.63
C ALA A 33 -32.04 25.73 28.88
N GLU A 34 -31.60 26.29 30.02
CA GLU A 34 -30.19 26.21 30.42
C GLU A 34 -29.74 24.75 30.62
N ALA A 35 -30.56 23.92 31.27
CA ALA A 35 -30.25 22.49 31.45
C ALA A 35 -30.18 21.72 30.11
N ILE A 36 -31.05 22.05 29.15
CA ILE A 36 -31.00 21.45 27.81
C ILE A 36 -29.75 21.93 27.07
N ASN A 37 -29.49 23.23 27.03
CA ASN A 37 -28.34 23.81 26.37
C ASN A 37 -27.03 23.24 26.93
N LYS A 38 -26.92 23.04 28.24
CA LYS A 38 -25.76 22.39 28.86
C LYS A 38 -25.55 20.96 28.35
N LYS A 39 -26.61 20.17 28.18
CA LYS A 39 -26.51 18.81 27.61
C LYS A 39 -26.11 18.86 26.15
N VAL A 40 -26.57 19.82 25.37
CA VAL A 40 -26.15 20.05 23.98
C VAL A 40 -24.65 20.33 23.94
N GLU A 41 -24.16 21.22 24.81
CA GLU A 41 -22.73 21.53 24.93
C GLU A 41 -21.90 20.31 25.33
N GLU A 42 -22.34 19.54 26.34
CA GLU A 42 -21.71 18.30 26.76
C GLU A 42 -21.59 17.26 25.61
N ASN A 43 -22.65 17.11 24.79
CA ASN A 43 -22.64 16.24 23.63
C ASN A 43 -21.68 16.74 22.53
N ASN A 44 -21.64 18.05 22.27
CA ASN A 44 -20.71 18.67 21.33
C ASN A 44 -19.24 18.46 21.76
N VAL A 45 -18.93 18.58 23.06
CA VAL A 45 -17.61 18.30 23.62
C VAL A 45 -17.24 16.83 23.37
N LYS A 46 -18.17 15.89 23.57
CA LYS A 46 -17.93 14.46 23.31
C LYS A 46 -17.72 14.17 21.82
N ILE A 47 -18.52 14.78 20.92
CA ILE A 47 -18.35 14.67 19.47
C ILE A 47 -16.95 15.13 19.07
N SER A 48 -16.49 16.29 19.57
CA SER A 48 -15.14 16.79 19.34
C SER A 48 -14.07 15.85 19.88
N GLY A 49 -14.29 15.27 21.05
CA GLY A 49 -13.40 14.26 21.64
C GLY A 49 -13.29 12.99 20.80
N PHE A 50 -14.41 12.45 20.33
CA PHE A 50 -14.42 11.30 19.43
C PHE A 50 -13.81 11.64 18.05
N GLY A 51 -14.04 12.85 17.53
CA GLY A 51 -13.39 13.34 16.31
C GLY A 51 -11.86 13.38 16.44
N THR A 52 -11.37 13.88 17.58
CA THR A 52 -9.94 13.87 17.90
C THR A 52 -9.39 12.43 18.01
N LEU A 53 -10.14 11.54 18.68
CA LEU A 53 -9.76 10.14 18.80
C LEU A 53 -9.68 9.45 17.43
N LYS A 54 -10.64 9.70 16.56
CA LYS A 54 -10.65 9.21 15.18
C LYS A 54 -9.39 9.63 14.42
N GLN A 55 -9.05 10.92 14.46
CA GLN A 55 -7.83 11.44 13.82
C GLN A 55 -6.56 10.78 14.35
N GLN A 56 -6.47 10.52 15.66
CA GLN A 56 -5.33 9.83 16.24
C GLN A 56 -5.22 8.37 15.78
N PHE A 57 -6.34 7.66 15.63
CA PHE A 57 -6.35 6.31 15.07
C PHE A 57 -5.97 6.29 13.60
N GLU A 58 -6.38 7.28 12.79
CA GLU A 58 -5.96 7.42 11.40
C GLU A 58 -4.44 7.63 11.29
N THR A 59 -3.89 8.51 12.13
CA THR A 59 -2.43 8.74 12.21
C THR A 59 -1.70 7.49 12.66
N PHE A 60 -2.19 6.82 13.69
CA PHE A 60 -1.63 5.58 14.20
C PHE A 60 -1.64 4.49 13.13
N LYS A 61 -2.76 4.26 12.43
CA LYS A 61 -2.87 3.31 11.34
C LYS A 61 -1.86 3.60 10.22
N THR A 62 -1.72 4.87 9.83
CA THR A 62 -0.74 5.27 8.82
C THR A 62 0.68 4.90 9.24
N SER A 63 1.03 5.14 10.50
CA SER A 63 2.34 4.75 11.05
C SER A 63 2.53 3.23 11.06
N MET A 64 1.49 2.47 11.42
CA MET A 64 1.54 1.01 11.39
C MET A 64 1.73 0.48 9.96
N THR A 65 0.99 1.03 9.00
CA THR A 65 1.12 0.63 7.59
C THR A 65 2.53 0.92 7.03
N SER A 66 3.18 1.99 7.47
CA SER A 66 4.55 2.30 7.03
C SER A 66 5.60 1.34 7.61
N LEU A 67 5.30 0.72 8.75
CA LEU A 67 6.19 -0.23 9.42
C LEU A 67 5.90 -1.70 9.03
N ASP A 68 4.83 -1.96 8.28
CA ASP A 68 4.44 -3.32 7.88
C ASP A 68 5.52 -3.98 7.02
N GLY A 69 5.94 -5.17 7.43
CA GLY A 69 7.04 -5.93 6.81
C GLY A 69 8.45 -5.40 7.10
N GLU A 70 8.63 -4.37 7.95
CA GLU A 70 9.93 -3.79 8.27
C GLU A 70 10.70 -4.62 9.31
N ILE A 71 11.15 -5.81 8.91
CA ILE A 71 11.88 -6.76 9.77
C ILE A 71 13.37 -6.45 9.92
N GLY A 72 13.80 -5.25 9.52
CA GLY A 72 15.21 -4.84 9.59
C GLY A 72 16.10 -5.48 8.52
N LEU A 73 15.55 -6.08 7.45
CA LEU A 73 16.34 -6.51 6.30
C LEU A 73 16.68 -5.32 5.42
N SER A 74 17.95 -5.21 5.03
CA SER A 74 18.43 -4.27 4.04
C SER A 74 19.12 -5.02 2.89
N VAL A 75 18.99 -4.50 1.67
CA VAL A 75 19.70 -5.00 0.50
C VAL A 75 20.82 -4.05 0.13
N ALA A 76 21.98 -4.62 -0.20
CA ALA A 76 23.13 -3.86 -0.59
C ALA A 76 23.82 -4.49 -1.79
N SER A 77 24.51 -3.66 -2.57
CA SER A 77 25.37 -4.08 -3.67
C SER A 77 26.78 -3.52 -3.48
N GLY A 78 27.78 -4.33 -3.75
CA GLY A 78 29.19 -3.93 -3.75
C GLY A 78 29.57 -3.00 -4.92
N SER A 79 28.61 -2.58 -5.76
CA SER A 79 28.83 -1.69 -6.89
C SER A 79 27.68 -0.69 -7.06
N SER A 80 27.99 0.57 -7.28
CA SER A 80 27.00 1.60 -7.66
C SER A 80 26.35 1.38 -9.04
N ASN A 81 26.92 0.48 -9.86
CA ASN A 81 26.36 0.10 -11.15
C ASN A 81 25.23 -0.94 -11.03
N ILE A 82 25.00 -1.52 -9.85
CA ILE A 82 23.87 -2.39 -9.55
C ILE A 82 23.16 -1.76 -8.36
N GLU A 83 22.02 -1.15 -8.60
CA GLU A 83 21.15 -0.64 -7.55
C GLU A 83 20.14 -1.70 -7.16
N THR A 84 19.90 -1.84 -5.86
CA THR A 84 19.01 -2.86 -5.30
C THR A 84 17.87 -2.20 -4.56
N THR A 85 16.63 -2.66 -4.77
CA THR A 85 15.45 -2.16 -4.07
C THR A 85 14.58 -3.33 -3.62
N ILE A 86 14.12 -3.32 -2.38
CA ILE A 86 13.14 -4.29 -1.89
C ILE A 86 11.76 -3.92 -2.49
N THR A 87 11.17 -4.84 -3.22
CA THR A 87 9.84 -4.69 -3.83
C THR A 87 8.75 -5.46 -3.10
N ASP A 88 9.14 -6.51 -2.37
CA ASP A 88 8.23 -7.33 -1.58
C ASP A 88 8.94 -7.82 -0.31
N LYS A 89 8.67 -7.15 0.80
CA LYS A 89 9.27 -7.44 2.10
C LYS A 89 8.89 -8.82 2.66
N THR A 90 7.78 -9.38 2.20
CA THR A 90 7.29 -10.68 2.67
C THR A 90 7.99 -11.86 2.00
N LYS A 91 8.68 -11.61 0.88
CA LYS A 91 9.37 -12.63 0.09
C LYS A 91 10.89 -12.61 0.24
N ILE A 92 11.42 -11.58 0.88
CA ILE A 92 12.86 -11.46 1.09
C ILE A 92 13.30 -12.20 2.34
N SER A 93 14.42 -12.86 2.24
CA SER A 93 15.17 -13.45 3.36
C SER A 93 16.64 -13.07 3.24
N ASP A 94 17.43 -13.37 4.23
CA ASP A 94 18.89 -13.26 4.15
C ASP A 94 19.44 -14.04 2.95
N PHE A 95 20.27 -13.38 2.13
CA PHE A 95 20.96 -13.98 0.99
C PHE A 95 22.29 -13.28 0.70
N SER A 96 23.17 -13.96 -0.02
CA SER A 96 24.39 -13.38 -0.54
C SER A 96 24.71 -14.02 -1.89
N HIS A 97 24.69 -13.22 -2.95
CA HIS A 97 24.99 -13.64 -4.32
C HIS A 97 26.19 -12.90 -4.86
N SER A 98 27.02 -13.60 -5.63
CA SER A 98 28.12 -13.03 -6.40
C SER A 98 27.63 -12.65 -7.79
N MET A 99 27.70 -11.37 -8.18
CA MET A 99 27.13 -10.86 -9.42
C MET A 99 28.15 -10.09 -10.25
N ALA A 100 28.18 -10.33 -11.57
CA ALA A 100 28.89 -9.52 -12.54
C ALA A 100 27.99 -9.18 -13.72
N VAL A 101 28.23 -8.06 -14.39
CA VAL A 101 27.46 -7.57 -15.53
C VAL A 101 28.42 -7.33 -16.69
N SER A 102 28.32 -8.13 -17.73
CA SER A 102 29.18 -8.03 -18.92
C SER A 102 28.61 -7.06 -19.98
N GLN A 103 27.27 -6.91 -20.03
CA GLN A 103 26.57 -6.12 -21.03
C GLN A 103 25.25 -5.59 -20.47
N LEU A 104 24.89 -4.35 -20.85
CA LEU A 104 23.58 -3.77 -20.57
C LEU A 104 22.59 -4.10 -21.70
N ALA A 105 21.31 -4.17 -21.35
CA ALA A 105 20.25 -4.14 -22.35
C ALA A 105 20.20 -2.76 -23.04
N GLN A 106 20.02 -2.77 -24.36
CA GLN A 106 19.89 -1.56 -25.19
C GLN A 106 18.65 -1.61 -26.06
N ASN A 107 18.07 -0.43 -26.31
CA ASN A 107 16.97 -0.27 -27.25
C ASN A 107 17.46 -0.35 -28.68
N HIS A 108 16.68 -0.94 -29.59
CA HIS A 108 16.91 -0.72 -31.02
C HIS A 108 16.52 0.71 -31.39
N THR A 109 17.44 1.45 -32.01
CA THR A 109 17.20 2.84 -32.40
C THR A 109 17.37 3.03 -33.89
N LEU A 110 16.30 3.48 -34.53
CA LEU A 110 16.28 3.86 -35.93
C LEU A 110 16.22 5.38 -36.09
N VAL A 111 16.97 5.92 -37.05
CA VAL A 111 16.99 7.32 -37.40
C VAL A 111 16.60 7.49 -38.86
N PHE A 112 15.55 8.23 -39.14
CA PHE A 112 15.09 8.58 -40.47
C PHE A 112 15.54 9.99 -40.77
N ALA A 113 16.79 10.07 -41.28
CA ALA A 113 17.52 11.34 -41.52
C ALA A 113 17.24 11.87 -42.91
N ASN A 114 16.00 12.30 -43.20
CA ASN A 114 15.62 12.82 -44.52
C ASN A 114 15.67 14.34 -44.61
N ASN A 115 16.24 15.03 -43.62
CA ASN A 115 16.40 16.49 -43.61
C ASN A 115 15.08 17.24 -43.90
N PHE A 116 14.02 16.83 -43.20
CA PHE A 116 12.74 17.54 -43.30
C PHE A 116 12.93 19.01 -42.91
N SER A 117 12.36 19.92 -43.72
CA SER A 117 12.59 21.36 -43.52
C SER A 117 11.92 21.95 -42.29
N THR A 118 10.86 21.30 -41.81
CA THR A 118 10.10 21.68 -40.62
C THR A 118 9.58 20.40 -39.88
N GLU A 119 9.23 20.55 -38.62
CA GLU A 119 8.57 19.47 -37.84
C GLU A 119 7.18 19.12 -38.40
N ASN A 120 6.53 20.05 -39.11
CA ASN A 120 5.23 19.83 -39.75
C ASN A 120 5.34 19.50 -41.24
N ALA A 121 6.54 19.08 -41.71
CA ALA A 121 6.69 18.62 -43.07
C ALA A 121 5.76 17.45 -43.39
N SER A 122 5.12 17.47 -44.57
CA SER A 122 4.28 16.36 -45.03
C SER A 122 5.12 15.11 -45.29
N ILE A 123 4.62 13.95 -44.87
CA ILE A 123 5.29 12.64 -44.95
C ILE A 123 4.55 11.63 -45.85
N GLY A 124 3.46 12.04 -46.51
CA GLY A 124 2.60 11.13 -47.28
C GLY A 124 1.59 10.39 -46.38
N GLN A 125 0.85 9.47 -47.01
CA GLN A 125 -0.21 8.68 -46.36
C GLN A 125 -0.05 7.18 -46.64
N GLY A 126 -0.71 6.33 -45.83
CA GLY A 126 -0.68 4.89 -45.98
C GLY A 126 -0.65 4.17 -44.63
N THR A 127 0.03 3.04 -44.55
CA THR A 127 0.17 2.27 -43.30
C THR A 127 1.63 1.92 -43.03
N LEU A 128 1.99 1.90 -41.75
CA LEU A 128 3.25 1.38 -41.23
C LEU A 128 2.94 0.17 -40.36
N LEU A 129 3.41 -1.01 -40.77
CA LEU A 129 3.35 -2.23 -39.96
C LEU A 129 4.66 -2.35 -39.18
N PHE A 130 4.56 -2.38 -37.87
CA PHE A 130 5.67 -2.63 -36.95
C PHE A 130 5.66 -4.08 -36.51
N GLU A 131 6.73 -4.77 -36.81
CA GLU A 131 7.03 -6.15 -36.45
C GLU A 131 8.24 -6.13 -35.51
N PHE A 132 8.27 -6.99 -34.51
CA PHE A 132 9.33 -7.07 -33.50
C PHE A 132 10.04 -8.41 -33.59
N GLY A 133 11.35 -8.42 -33.31
CA GLY A 133 12.16 -9.62 -33.41
C GLY A 133 13.65 -9.28 -33.43
N SER A 134 14.45 -10.02 -34.20
CA SER A 134 15.89 -9.79 -34.31
C SER A 134 16.37 -9.78 -35.75
N TRP A 135 17.31 -8.87 -36.06
CA TRP A 135 17.95 -8.77 -37.36
C TRP A 135 19.22 -9.60 -37.44
N ASN A 136 19.31 -10.44 -38.44
CA ASN A 136 20.62 -10.98 -38.89
C ASN A 136 21.21 -9.99 -39.89
N ARG A 137 22.16 -9.20 -39.45
CA ARG A 137 22.75 -8.10 -40.22
C ARG A 137 23.63 -8.60 -41.36
N SER A 138 24.19 -9.82 -41.26
CA SER A 138 25.07 -10.39 -42.27
C SER A 138 24.34 -10.77 -43.55
N ASN A 139 23.10 -11.21 -43.46
CA ASN A 139 22.29 -11.64 -44.62
C ASN A 139 20.98 -10.84 -44.77
N SER A 140 20.80 -9.79 -43.97
CA SER A 140 19.62 -8.91 -43.98
C SER A 140 18.31 -9.66 -43.78
N THR A 141 18.27 -10.71 -42.97
CA THR A 141 17.04 -11.43 -42.61
C THR A 141 16.53 -11.00 -41.24
N PHE A 142 15.22 -10.99 -41.11
CA PHE A 142 14.54 -10.68 -39.85
C PHE A 142 13.86 -11.95 -39.32
N ALA A 143 14.13 -12.26 -38.06
CA ALA A 143 13.46 -13.33 -37.32
C ALA A 143 12.42 -12.68 -36.38
N GLU A 144 11.16 -12.83 -36.71
CA GLU A 144 10.05 -12.26 -35.95
C GLU A 144 9.88 -12.99 -34.60
N ASP A 145 9.66 -12.23 -33.56
CA ASP A 145 9.22 -12.76 -32.26
C ASP A 145 7.69 -12.76 -32.20
N THR A 146 7.11 -13.92 -32.42
CA THR A 146 5.64 -14.10 -32.46
C THR A 146 4.97 -13.96 -31.10
N SER A 147 5.73 -13.83 -30.00
CA SER A 147 5.21 -13.53 -28.64
C SER A 147 4.86 -12.05 -28.50
N ILE A 148 5.41 -11.19 -29.35
CA ILE A 148 5.14 -9.74 -29.37
C ILE A 148 4.10 -9.44 -30.48
N THR A 149 3.01 -8.80 -30.11
CA THR A 149 1.95 -8.47 -31.06
C THR A 149 2.36 -7.38 -32.03
N ASN A 150 2.33 -7.65 -33.33
CA ASN A 150 2.56 -6.67 -34.40
C ASN A 150 1.49 -5.56 -34.36
N LYS A 151 1.88 -4.38 -34.75
CA LYS A 151 1.00 -3.19 -34.77
C LYS A 151 1.01 -2.49 -36.10
N THR A 152 -0.15 -2.15 -36.60
CA THR A 152 -0.32 -1.34 -37.83
C THR A 152 -0.76 0.06 -37.43
N LEU A 153 0.00 1.05 -37.89
CA LEU A 153 -0.29 2.46 -37.72
C LEU A 153 -0.81 3.02 -39.05
N THR A 154 -1.96 3.63 -39.06
CA THR A 154 -2.53 4.31 -40.24
C THR A 154 -2.16 5.78 -40.21
N ILE A 155 -1.61 6.26 -41.33
CA ILE A 155 -1.29 7.66 -41.56
C ILE A 155 -2.25 8.18 -42.62
N ASP A 156 -3.09 9.12 -42.26
CA ASP A 156 -4.12 9.74 -43.11
C ASP A 156 -3.96 11.28 -43.10
N SER A 157 -4.93 12.01 -43.64
CA SER A 157 -4.89 13.46 -43.72
C SER A 157 -4.86 14.20 -42.38
N THR A 158 -5.13 13.52 -41.26
CA THR A 158 -5.16 14.12 -39.93
C THR A 158 -3.81 14.06 -39.22
N ASN A 159 -2.93 13.11 -39.62
CA ASN A 159 -1.64 12.87 -38.98
C ASN A 159 -0.46 12.71 -39.95
N ASN A 160 -0.61 13.13 -41.22
CA ASN A 160 0.39 13.00 -42.31
C ASN A 160 1.52 14.05 -42.27
N THR A 161 1.92 14.46 -41.07
CA THR A 161 3.09 15.30 -40.83
C THR A 161 4.12 14.58 -39.97
N LEU A 162 5.37 15.05 -39.96
CA LEU A 162 6.42 14.46 -39.10
C LEU A 162 6.03 14.48 -37.63
N THR A 163 5.42 15.60 -37.17
CA THR A 163 4.84 15.70 -35.81
C THR A 163 3.70 14.69 -35.60
N GLY A 164 2.77 14.58 -36.56
CA GLY A 164 1.64 13.65 -36.49
C GLY A 164 2.10 12.18 -36.41
N LEU A 165 3.15 11.80 -37.16
CA LEU A 165 3.74 10.46 -37.12
C LEU A 165 4.39 10.18 -35.75
N ARG A 166 5.16 11.15 -35.21
CA ARG A 166 5.75 11.03 -33.86
C ARG A 166 4.66 10.78 -32.82
N ASP A 167 3.61 11.58 -32.83
CA ASP A 167 2.53 11.49 -31.86
C ASP A 167 1.77 10.18 -32.02
N ALA A 168 1.46 9.78 -33.25
CA ALA A 168 0.78 8.52 -33.53
C ALA A 168 1.60 7.27 -33.11
N ILE A 169 2.93 7.31 -33.21
CA ILE A 169 3.80 6.24 -32.66
C ILE A 169 3.75 6.21 -31.14
N ASN A 170 3.87 7.38 -30.49
CA ASN A 170 3.89 7.47 -29.03
C ASN A 170 2.54 7.08 -28.41
N ASP A 171 1.44 7.46 -29.02
CA ASP A 171 0.07 7.16 -28.56
C ASP A 171 -0.37 5.73 -28.92
N GLY A 172 0.34 5.07 -29.83
CA GLY A 172 -0.03 3.75 -30.35
C GLY A 172 0.08 2.59 -29.36
N GLY A 173 0.63 2.79 -28.16
CA GLY A 173 0.78 1.74 -27.14
C GLY A 173 1.64 0.55 -27.60
N MET A 174 2.64 0.81 -28.45
CA MET A 174 3.47 -0.18 -29.13
C MET A 174 4.77 -0.51 -28.40
N GLY A 175 5.03 0.10 -27.22
CA GLY A 175 6.34 0.02 -26.57
C GLY A 175 7.43 0.75 -27.35
N LEU A 176 7.04 1.68 -28.23
CA LEU A 176 7.93 2.53 -29.02
C LEU A 176 7.92 3.95 -28.47
N THR A 177 9.06 4.62 -28.63
CA THR A 177 9.18 6.06 -28.37
C THR A 177 9.73 6.74 -29.61
N ALA A 178 8.97 7.72 -30.12
CA ALA A 178 9.40 8.55 -31.26
C ALA A 178 9.72 9.96 -30.80
N SER A 179 10.77 10.54 -31.38
CA SER A 179 11.17 11.92 -31.16
C SER A 179 11.68 12.55 -32.45
N ILE A 180 11.47 13.88 -32.56
CA ILE A 180 12.00 14.65 -33.68
C ILE A 180 13.24 15.39 -33.17
N ILE A 181 14.35 15.28 -33.92
CA ILE A 181 15.61 15.93 -33.60
C ILE A 181 15.95 16.92 -34.73
N GLN A 182 16.20 18.16 -34.39
CA GLN A 182 16.75 19.13 -35.31
C GLN A 182 18.27 18.93 -35.41
N THR A 183 18.75 18.43 -36.54
CA THR A 183 20.17 18.13 -36.80
C THR A 183 20.95 19.31 -37.31
N ALA A 184 20.28 20.27 -37.99
CA ALA A 184 20.81 21.56 -38.46
C ALA A 184 19.68 22.56 -38.67
N THR A 185 19.97 23.80 -39.02
CA THR A 185 18.96 24.78 -39.38
C THR A 185 18.09 24.24 -40.53
N SER A 186 16.77 24.16 -40.31
CA SER A 186 15.79 23.57 -41.24
C SER A 186 16.08 22.11 -41.64
N ALA A 187 16.65 21.32 -40.76
CA ALA A 187 16.90 19.91 -40.97
C ALA A 187 16.41 19.10 -39.74
N TYR A 188 15.32 18.37 -39.92
CA TYR A 188 14.67 17.57 -38.88
C TYR A 188 14.71 16.09 -39.24
N SER A 189 14.91 15.23 -38.27
CA SER A 189 14.94 13.77 -38.38
C SER A 189 14.03 13.13 -37.36
N LEU A 190 13.37 12.06 -37.75
CA LEU A 190 12.60 11.22 -36.81
C LEU A 190 13.51 10.13 -36.22
N VAL A 191 13.52 10.01 -34.93
CA VAL A 191 14.18 8.93 -34.19
C VAL A 191 13.10 8.05 -33.57
N VAL A 192 13.17 6.75 -33.79
CA VAL A 192 12.25 5.76 -33.21
C VAL A 192 13.07 4.76 -32.39
N LYS A 193 12.67 4.55 -31.14
CA LYS A 193 13.29 3.60 -30.21
C LYS A 193 12.29 2.55 -29.81
N SER A 194 12.72 1.29 -29.79
CA SER A 194 11.94 0.20 -29.17
C SER A 194 12.21 0.09 -27.66
N ASN A 195 11.53 -0.83 -26.99
CA ASN A 195 11.99 -1.33 -25.70
C ASN A 195 13.39 -1.96 -25.85
N SER A 196 14.13 -2.05 -24.74
CA SER A 196 15.42 -2.74 -24.74
C SER A 196 15.26 -4.25 -24.98
N GLY A 197 16.34 -4.89 -25.42
CA GLY A 197 16.39 -6.33 -25.66
C GLY A 197 16.56 -6.71 -27.12
N SER A 198 17.25 -7.81 -27.36
CA SER A 198 17.55 -8.32 -28.70
C SER A 198 16.33 -8.81 -29.48
N GLY A 199 15.24 -9.19 -28.78
CA GLY A 199 13.96 -9.57 -29.38
C GLY A 199 13.05 -8.36 -29.70
N ASN A 200 13.43 -7.16 -29.31
CA ASN A 200 12.64 -5.94 -29.53
C ASN A 200 13.17 -5.08 -30.70
N GLU A 201 14.02 -5.65 -31.56
CA GLU A 201 14.41 -4.92 -32.78
C GLU A 201 13.22 -4.77 -33.72
N MET A 202 13.14 -3.63 -34.38
CA MET A 202 12.00 -3.29 -35.23
C MET A 202 12.26 -3.67 -36.67
N LYS A 203 11.26 -4.21 -37.35
CA LYS A 203 11.08 -4.17 -38.80
C LYS A 203 9.86 -3.34 -39.09
N ILE A 204 9.98 -2.35 -39.99
CA ILE A 204 8.90 -1.42 -40.34
C ILE A 204 8.57 -1.58 -41.82
N THR A 205 7.39 -2.12 -42.12
CA THR A 205 6.91 -2.27 -43.48
C THR A 205 5.95 -1.12 -43.80
N ALA A 206 6.36 -0.25 -44.73
CA ALA A 206 5.53 0.87 -45.21
C ALA A 206 4.72 0.43 -46.42
N THR A 207 3.42 0.64 -46.41
CA THR A 207 2.51 0.52 -47.54
C THR A 207 1.99 1.93 -47.84
N GLU A 208 2.46 2.52 -48.92
CA GLU A 208 2.25 3.92 -49.27
C GLU A 208 0.98 4.08 -50.13
N ASP A 209 0.20 5.15 -49.88
CA ASP A 209 -0.82 5.60 -50.80
C ASP A 209 -0.16 6.29 -52.03
N SER A 210 -0.38 5.72 -53.21
CA SER A 210 0.20 6.20 -54.43
C SER A 210 -0.19 7.66 -54.81
N SER A 211 -1.33 8.15 -54.26
CA SER A 211 -1.81 9.52 -54.44
C SER A 211 -1.18 10.50 -53.47
N ASN A 212 -0.60 10.01 -52.36
CA ASN A 212 0.00 10.82 -51.29
C ASN A 212 1.33 10.20 -50.84
N ALA A 213 2.28 10.14 -51.77
CA ALA A 213 3.57 9.49 -51.58
C ALA A 213 4.47 10.20 -50.52
N GLY A 214 5.40 9.46 -49.93
CA GLY A 214 6.41 9.94 -48.97
C GLY A 214 6.57 9.05 -47.72
N LEU A 215 5.55 8.23 -47.39
CA LEU A 215 5.54 7.39 -46.17
C LEU A 215 6.59 6.27 -46.27
N SER A 216 6.92 5.78 -47.46
CA SER A 216 7.94 4.74 -47.68
C SER A 216 9.32 5.07 -47.09
N THR A 217 9.60 6.36 -46.90
CA THR A 217 10.80 6.89 -46.25
C THR A 217 11.02 6.30 -44.85
N PHE A 218 9.93 6.04 -44.11
CA PHE A 218 9.96 5.50 -42.74
C PHE A 218 9.96 3.98 -42.71
N GLY A 219 10.02 3.31 -43.85
CA GLY A 219 10.18 1.85 -43.93
C GLY A 219 11.57 1.41 -43.50
N PHE A 220 11.62 0.24 -42.82
CA PHE A 220 12.81 -0.52 -42.46
C PHE A 220 12.51 -2.01 -42.61
N SER A 221 12.05 -2.38 -43.79
CA SER A 221 11.67 -3.79 -44.12
C SER A 221 12.84 -4.62 -44.61
N THR A 222 13.94 -3.96 -44.97
CA THR A 222 15.23 -4.57 -45.31
C THR A 222 16.28 -3.84 -44.45
N TYR A 223 17.24 -4.63 -43.93
CA TYR A 223 18.29 -4.04 -43.12
C TYR A 223 19.06 -2.95 -43.83
N ALA A 224 19.21 -1.80 -43.18
CA ALA A 224 19.93 -0.64 -43.68
C ALA A 224 20.76 0.00 -42.53
N SER A 225 22.05 -0.23 -42.54
CA SER A 225 22.97 0.33 -41.53
C SER A 225 22.96 1.85 -41.42
N SER A 226 22.53 2.55 -42.47
CA SER A 226 22.40 4.01 -42.47
C SER A 226 21.23 4.51 -41.62
N LYS A 227 20.25 3.65 -41.30
CA LYS A 227 19.10 3.99 -40.48
C LYS A 227 19.25 3.47 -39.05
N GLU A 228 19.99 2.41 -38.82
CA GLU A 228 20.20 1.81 -37.47
C GLU A 228 21.38 2.52 -36.80
N THR A 229 21.13 3.14 -35.67
CA THR A 229 22.17 3.81 -34.87
C THR A 229 22.52 3.07 -33.60
N ILE A 230 21.58 2.29 -33.03
CA ILE A 230 21.81 1.43 -31.86
C ILE A 230 21.12 0.11 -32.14
N ILE A 231 21.86 -0.97 -31.89
CA ILE A 231 21.40 -2.34 -31.98
C ILE A 231 20.65 -2.70 -30.71
N GLY A 232 19.49 -3.37 -30.83
CA GLY A 232 18.78 -3.94 -29.68
C GLY A 232 19.59 -5.09 -29.10
N GLN A 233 19.84 -5.07 -27.81
CA GLN A 233 20.58 -6.15 -27.15
C GLN A 233 20.09 -6.37 -25.72
N ASP A 234 20.28 -7.60 -25.23
CA ASP A 234 19.93 -8.00 -23.88
C ASP A 234 21.04 -7.64 -22.89
N ALA A 235 20.67 -7.45 -21.64
CA ALA A 235 21.62 -7.46 -20.53
C ALA A 235 22.15 -8.88 -20.33
N ASN A 236 23.47 -9.01 -20.20
CA ASN A 236 24.14 -10.27 -19.86
C ASN A 236 24.84 -10.12 -18.50
N LEU A 237 24.45 -10.94 -17.57
CA LEU A 237 24.99 -10.97 -16.23
C LEU A 237 25.27 -12.40 -15.76
N THR A 238 26.11 -12.53 -14.76
CA THR A 238 26.32 -13.81 -14.06
C THR A 238 25.93 -13.64 -12.61
N ILE A 239 25.23 -14.63 -12.08
CA ILE A 239 24.91 -14.74 -10.66
C ILE A 239 25.40 -16.09 -10.16
N ASP A 240 26.27 -16.11 -9.17
CA ASP A 240 26.91 -17.32 -8.62
C ASP A 240 27.54 -18.21 -9.71
N GLY A 241 28.11 -17.59 -10.75
CA GLY A 241 28.72 -18.28 -11.89
C GLY A 241 27.73 -18.73 -12.97
N VAL A 242 26.42 -18.55 -12.79
CA VAL A 242 25.39 -18.87 -13.78
C VAL A 242 25.12 -17.64 -14.65
N THR A 243 25.25 -17.81 -15.98
CA THR A 243 24.93 -16.73 -16.93
C THR A 243 23.43 -16.59 -17.09
N VAL A 244 22.94 -15.35 -17.00
CA VAL A 244 21.54 -14.98 -17.13
C VAL A 244 21.41 -13.84 -18.12
N THR A 245 20.40 -13.89 -18.96
CA THR A 245 20.10 -12.87 -19.98
C THR A 245 18.74 -12.28 -19.71
N ARG A 246 18.63 -10.93 -19.79
CA ARG A 246 17.35 -10.20 -19.62
C ARG A 246 17.23 -9.08 -20.64
N SER A 247 16.04 -8.90 -21.16
CA SER A 247 15.74 -7.84 -22.14
C SER A 247 15.71 -6.43 -21.53
N SER A 248 15.77 -6.30 -20.22
CA SER A 248 15.72 -5.02 -19.48
C SER A 248 16.88 -4.89 -18.51
N ASN A 249 17.29 -3.66 -18.22
CA ASN A 249 18.22 -3.35 -17.12
C ASN A 249 17.50 -3.25 -15.76
N THR A 250 16.18 -3.19 -15.75
CA THR A 250 15.35 -3.31 -14.53
C THR A 250 14.87 -4.76 -14.43
N ILE A 251 15.38 -5.51 -13.47
CA ILE A 251 15.20 -6.96 -13.32
C ILE A 251 14.49 -7.22 -12.00
N THR A 252 13.31 -7.85 -12.06
CA THR A 252 12.44 -8.11 -10.89
C THR A 252 12.22 -9.60 -10.62
N ASP A 253 12.72 -10.47 -11.47
CA ASP A 253 12.47 -11.90 -11.47
C ASP A 253 13.69 -12.77 -11.12
N LEU A 254 14.83 -12.15 -10.80
CA LEU A 254 16.07 -12.86 -10.53
C LEU A 254 16.25 -13.22 -9.05
N ILE A 255 15.86 -12.31 -8.16
CA ILE A 255 15.91 -12.50 -6.71
C ILE A 255 14.52 -12.19 -6.14
N ASN A 256 13.94 -13.12 -5.42
CA ASN A 256 12.60 -12.96 -4.86
C ASN A 256 12.52 -11.72 -3.95
N GLY A 257 11.54 -10.85 -4.21
CA GLY A 257 11.30 -9.65 -3.42
C GLY A 257 12.30 -8.51 -3.66
N VAL A 258 13.22 -8.65 -4.63
CA VAL A 258 14.24 -7.63 -4.94
C VAL A 258 14.19 -7.24 -6.40
N GLN A 259 14.21 -5.95 -6.66
CA GLN A 259 14.47 -5.37 -7.98
C GLN A 259 15.94 -4.99 -8.08
N LEU A 260 16.57 -5.36 -9.18
CA LEU A 260 17.90 -4.91 -9.57
C LEU A 260 17.77 -3.90 -10.70
N GLU A 261 18.42 -2.75 -10.57
CA GLU A 261 18.58 -1.78 -11.64
C GLU A 261 20.04 -1.70 -12.06
N ILE A 262 20.32 -2.16 -13.27
CA ILE A 262 21.68 -2.23 -13.82
C ILE A 262 21.99 -0.92 -14.55
N LYS A 263 22.90 -0.13 -13.97
CA LYS A 263 23.30 1.21 -14.49
C LYS A 263 24.61 1.17 -15.30
N GLY A 264 25.39 0.10 -15.16
CA GLY A 264 26.68 -0.03 -15.83
C GLY A 264 27.21 -1.46 -15.79
N THR A 265 28.25 -1.72 -16.56
CA THR A 265 28.96 -2.99 -16.52
C THR A 265 29.77 -3.15 -15.24
N VAL A 266 29.86 -4.38 -14.74
CA VAL A 266 30.61 -4.79 -13.55
C VAL A 266 31.46 -6.02 -13.94
N SER A 267 32.71 -5.77 -14.34
CA SER A 267 33.58 -6.81 -14.89
C SER A 267 34.13 -7.81 -13.85
N SER A 268 34.32 -7.34 -12.62
CA SER A 268 34.68 -8.20 -11.50
C SER A 268 33.45 -8.45 -10.64
N ALA A 269 33.18 -9.71 -10.31
CA ALA A 269 32.01 -10.05 -9.52
C ALA A 269 32.01 -9.30 -8.17
N VAL A 270 30.86 -8.74 -7.82
CA VAL A 270 30.60 -8.05 -6.55
C VAL A 270 29.51 -8.80 -5.78
N THR A 271 29.48 -8.61 -4.49
CA THR A 271 28.43 -9.20 -3.65
C THR A 271 27.16 -8.33 -3.72
N VAL A 272 26.03 -8.98 -3.97
CA VAL A 272 24.68 -8.46 -3.76
C VAL A 272 24.07 -9.28 -2.64
N ASN A 273 23.72 -8.65 -1.54
CA ASN A 273 23.24 -9.35 -0.36
C ASN A 273 22.04 -8.66 0.29
N ALA A 274 21.21 -9.46 0.94
CA ALA A 274 20.30 -9.00 1.97
C ALA A 274 20.85 -9.47 3.33
N SER A 275 20.79 -8.61 4.32
CA SER A 275 21.22 -8.95 5.68
C SER A 275 20.40 -8.16 6.69
N TYR A 276 20.30 -8.70 7.89
CA TYR A 276 19.67 -8.00 9.00
C TYR A 276 20.51 -6.79 9.43
N ASP A 277 19.84 -5.64 9.54
CA ASP A 277 20.42 -4.34 9.85
C ASP A 277 19.88 -3.87 11.21
N GLU A 278 20.76 -3.91 12.23
CA GLU A 278 20.43 -3.50 13.59
C GLU A 278 19.96 -2.04 13.67
N THR A 279 20.53 -1.16 12.84
CA THR A 279 20.19 0.28 12.83
C THR A 279 18.78 0.49 12.33
N ASN A 280 18.41 -0.18 11.25
CA ASN A 280 17.05 -0.13 10.70
C ASN A 280 16.04 -0.78 11.64
N ALA A 281 16.36 -1.95 12.19
CA ALA A 281 15.50 -2.64 13.15
C ALA A 281 15.23 -1.78 14.39
N LEU A 282 16.26 -1.15 14.95
CA LEU A 282 16.14 -0.25 16.10
C LEU A 282 15.31 1.00 15.76
N ALA A 283 15.53 1.61 14.58
CA ALA A 283 14.76 2.77 14.14
C ALA A 283 13.26 2.44 13.96
N ASN A 284 12.95 1.27 13.39
CA ASN A 284 11.59 0.79 13.24
C ASN A 284 10.92 0.51 14.59
N MET A 285 11.63 -0.11 15.52
CA MET A 285 11.16 -0.33 16.89
C MET A 285 10.88 0.98 17.62
N ASN A 286 11.78 1.95 17.56
CA ASN A 286 11.59 3.28 18.13
C ASN A 286 10.36 3.99 17.52
N SER A 287 10.16 3.87 16.22
CA SER A 287 8.99 4.44 15.53
C SER A 287 7.68 3.78 15.99
N PHE A 288 7.68 2.45 16.16
CA PHE A 288 6.53 1.70 16.69
C PHE A 288 6.18 2.13 18.11
N VAL A 289 7.15 2.13 19.02
CA VAL A 289 6.94 2.53 20.43
C VAL A 289 6.48 3.99 20.54
N THR A 290 7.06 4.89 19.76
CA THR A 290 6.67 6.30 19.71
C THR A 290 5.21 6.47 19.24
N SER A 291 4.81 5.78 18.19
CA SER A 291 3.44 5.83 17.66
C SER A 291 2.43 5.29 18.68
N LEU A 292 2.76 4.19 19.34
CA LEU A 292 1.91 3.59 20.37
C LEU A 292 1.78 4.51 21.61
N ASN A 293 2.88 5.11 22.06
CA ASN A 293 2.88 6.07 23.16
C ASN A 293 2.08 7.34 22.81
N THR A 294 2.19 7.84 21.61
CA THR A 294 1.40 9.00 21.13
C THR A 294 -0.10 8.71 21.20
N LEU A 295 -0.54 7.55 20.74
CA LEU A 295 -1.93 7.12 20.87
C LEU A 295 -2.38 6.98 22.33
N ASN A 296 -1.57 6.33 23.16
CA ASN A 296 -1.86 6.15 24.60
C ASN A 296 -1.95 7.49 25.34
N THR A 297 -1.03 8.40 25.08
CA THR A 297 -1.05 9.75 25.66
C THR A 297 -2.33 10.48 25.30
N LYS A 298 -2.72 10.46 24.02
CA LYS A 298 -3.95 11.14 23.58
C LYS A 298 -5.21 10.49 24.17
N LEU A 299 -5.27 9.18 24.27
CA LEU A 299 -6.35 8.47 24.97
C LEU A 299 -6.41 8.87 26.44
N SER A 300 -5.27 8.97 27.12
CA SER A 300 -5.19 9.39 28.52
C SER A 300 -5.64 10.83 28.72
N GLU A 301 -5.23 11.77 27.84
CA GLU A 301 -5.69 13.16 27.84
C GLU A 301 -7.21 13.25 27.66
N LEU A 302 -7.77 12.55 26.68
CA LEU A 302 -9.20 12.56 26.39
C LEU A 302 -10.05 11.98 27.52
N THR A 303 -9.53 10.99 28.26
CA THR A 303 -10.25 10.27 29.34
C THR A 303 -9.93 10.77 30.74
N ASN A 304 -9.02 11.73 30.89
CA ASN A 304 -8.61 12.31 32.18
C ASN A 304 -9.85 12.89 32.91
N ARG A 305 -9.97 12.58 34.20
CA ARG A 305 -11.10 13.04 35.05
C ARG A 305 -10.91 14.43 35.63
N GLY A 306 -9.76 15.07 35.40
CA GLY A 306 -9.52 16.40 35.92
C GLY A 306 -9.41 16.47 37.44
N LEU A 307 -8.64 15.57 38.07
CA LEU A 307 -8.41 15.60 39.51
C LEU A 307 -7.45 16.72 39.86
N ASN A 308 -7.56 17.24 41.10
CA ASN A 308 -6.67 18.27 41.67
C ASN A 308 -6.71 19.64 40.92
N GLY A 309 -7.83 20.00 40.31
CA GLY A 309 -8.01 21.29 39.65
C GLY A 309 -7.60 21.31 38.18
N GLU A 310 -7.21 20.20 37.62
CA GLU A 310 -7.01 20.06 36.17
C GLU A 310 -8.35 19.98 35.43
N ALA A 311 -8.40 20.47 34.20
CA ALA A 311 -9.57 20.32 33.34
C ALA A 311 -9.77 18.84 32.98
N SER A 312 -11.05 18.41 33.00
CA SER A 312 -11.38 17.06 32.53
C SER A 312 -11.26 16.94 31.01
N GLY A 313 -10.81 15.80 30.53
CA GLY A 313 -10.79 15.50 29.10
C GLY A 313 -12.19 15.41 28.51
N ALA A 314 -12.31 15.63 27.20
CA ALA A 314 -13.58 15.64 26.47
C ALA A 314 -14.37 14.32 26.58
N LEU A 315 -13.69 13.20 26.80
CA LEU A 315 -14.28 11.86 27.01
C LEU A 315 -14.12 11.36 28.45
N ALA A 316 -13.99 12.29 29.41
CA ALA A 316 -13.87 11.94 30.83
C ALA A 316 -15.09 11.13 31.28
N GLY A 317 -14.82 9.96 31.86
CA GLY A 317 -15.89 9.05 32.31
C GLY A 317 -16.57 8.24 31.20
N ASP A 318 -16.23 8.45 29.93
CA ASP A 318 -16.79 7.69 28.81
C ASP A 318 -16.32 6.22 28.87
N SER A 319 -17.28 5.29 28.79
CA SER A 319 -16.99 3.85 28.89
C SER A 319 -16.35 3.28 27.65
N ILE A 320 -16.69 3.83 26.46
CA ILE A 320 -16.18 3.36 25.17
C ILE A 320 -14.72 3.74 25.02
N ALA A 321 -14.37 5.01 25.30
CA ALA A 321 -12.98 5.46 25.27
C ALA A 321 -12.08 4.64 26.24
N ARG A 322 -12.56 4.32 27.42
CA ARG A 322 -11.86 3.45 28.37
C ARG A 322 -11.73 2.00 27.90
N SER A 323 -12.76 1.47 27.24
CA SER A 323 -12.72 0.13 26.64
C SER A 323 -11.66 0.05 25.55
N ILE A 324 -11.58 1.08 24.70
CA ILE A 324 -10.54 1.20 23.66
C ILE A 324 -9.14 1.20 24.29
N GLN A 325 -8.91 2.03 25.31
CA GLN A 325 -7.64 2.08 26.03
C GLN A 325 -7.26 0.73 26.65
N SER A 326 -8.23 0.07 27.31
CA SER A 326 -8.03 -1.25 27.89
C SER A 326 -7.69 -2.32 26.84
N ARG A 327 -8.35 -2.26 25.66
CA ARG A 327 -8.10 -3.19 24.56
C ARG A 327 -6.70 -3.05 24.00
N ILE A 328 -6.22 -1.82 23.75
CA ILE A 328 -4.84 -1.56 23.30
C ILE A 328 -3.84 -2.11 24.30
N ARG A 329 -4.03 -1.83 25.60
CA ARG A 329 -3.17 -2.36 26.66
C ARG A 329 -3.16 -3.89 26.68
N SER A 330 -4.34 -4.53 26.51
CA SER A 330 -4.42 -5.99 26.42
C SER A 330 -3.60 -6.54 25.26
N MET A 331 -3.69 -5.90 24.05
CA MET A 331 -2.96 -6.36 22.87
C MET A 331 -1.44 -6.27 23.03
N THR A 332 -0.94 -5.29 23.81
CA THR A 332 0.49 -5.13 24.06
C THR A 332 1.03 -6.03 25.18
N THR A 333 0.18 -6.69 25.92
CA THR A 333 0.58 -7.59 27.04
C THR A 333 0.29 -9.07 26.76
N THR A 334 -0.45 -9.40 25.71
CA THR A 334 -0.72 -10.79 25.31
C THR A 334 0.43 -11.36 24.50
N PRO A 335 0.66 -12.69 24.53
CA PRO A 335 1.64 -13.33 23.68
C PRO A 335 1.25 -13.24 22.20
N ILE A 336 2.28 -13.20 21.35
CA ILE A 336 2.16 -13.25 19.89
C ILE A 336 2.46 -14.68 19.46
N GLU A 337 1.48 -15.33 18.84
CA GLU A 337 1.51 -16.74 18.51
C GLU A 337 1.83 -16.99 17.03
N GLY A 338 2.30 -18.22 16.71
CA GLY A 338 2.46 -18.69 15.33
C GLY A 338 3.77 -18.29 14.66
N TYR A 339 4.78 -17.88 15.43
CA TYR A 339 6.13 -17.58 14.88
C TYR A 339 7.15 -18.64 15.24
N SER A 340 6.99 -19.26 16.38
CA SER A 340 7.83 -20.37 16.88
C SER A 340 6.97 -21.35 17.71
N ALA A 341 7.57 -22.42 18.17
CA ALA A 341 6.92 -23.35 19.09
C ALA A 341 6.62 -22.73 20.47
N SER A 342 7.28 -21.63 20.81
CA SER A 342 7.09 -20.87 22.04
C SER A 342 6.44 -19.53 21.73
N SER A 343 5.57 -19.07 22.65
CA SER A 343 4.94 -17.75 22.56
C SER A 343 5.98 -16.63 22.65
N ILE A 344 5.85 -15.61 21.83
CA ILE A 344 6.69 -14.40 21.83
C ILE A 344 5.96 -13.29 22.58
N TYR A 345 6.65 -12.58 23.45
CA TYR A 345 6.13 -11.43 24.21
C TYR A 345 6.91 -10.17 23.84
N LEU A 346 6.28 -9.02 23.95
CA LEU A 346 6.96 -7.72 23.74
C LEU A 346 8.14 -7.53 24.72
N THR A 347 8.06 -8.12 25.91
CA THR A 347 9.17 -8.11 26.88
C THR A 347 10.40 -8.86 26.40
N ASN A 348 10.28 -9.78 25.44
CA ASN A 348 11.44 -10.42 24.81
C ASN A 348 12.28 -9.43 23.98
N PHE A 349 11.68 -8.28 23.61
CA PHE A 349 12.32 -7.20 22.84
C PHE A 349 12.57 -5.93 23.67
N GLY A 350 12.65 -6.03 25.00
CA GLY A 350 12.86 -4.89 25.88
C GLY A 350 11.68 -3.91 25.95
N ILE A 351 10.48 -4.32 25.53
CA ILE A 351 9.26 -3.50 25.58
C ILE A 351 8.42 -3.89 26.79
N SER A 352 8.14 -2.93 27.68
CA SER A 352 7.29 -3.15 28.85
C SER A 352 6.18 -2.10 28.97
N THR A 353 5.00 -2.53 29.42
CA THR A 353 3.87 -1.64 29.69
C THR A 353 3.91 -1.19 31.13
N GLN A 354 3.98 0.12 31.37
CA GLN A 354 4.03 0.75 32.68
C GLN A 354 2.65 0.84 33.32
N LEU A 355 2.58 1.11 34.62
CA LEU A 355 1.33 1.22 35.38
C LEU A 355 0.40 2.33 34.84
N ASP A 356 0.96 3.43 34.34
CA ASP A 356 0.21 4.53 33.71
C ASP A 356 -0.28 4.20 32.30
N GLY A 357 0.15 3.06 31.74
CA GLY A 357 -0.17 2.59 30.38
C GLY A 357 0.83 3.05 29.33
N SER A 358 1.86 3.81 29.69
CA SER A 358 2.97 4.11 28.78
C SER A 358 3.79 2.86 28.47
N ILE A 359 4.43 2.86 27.33
CA ILE A 359 5.32 1.80 26.85
C ILE A 359 6.76 2.27 27.07
N ALA A 360 7.51 1.56 27.91
CA ALA A 360 8.96 1.74 28.03
C ALA A 360 9.68 0.79 27.07
N PHE A 361 10.79 1.25 26.53
CA PHE A 361 11.61 0.51 25.58
C PHE A 361 13.08 0.57 26.03
N ASP A 362 13.69 -0.59 26.14
CA ASP A 362 15.12 -0.77 26.43
C ASP A 362 15.84 -1.19 25.15
N GLU A 363 16.64 -0.26 24.59
CA GLU A 363 17.35 -0.47 23.33
C GLU A 363 18.45 -1.53 23.43
N ASP A 364 19.14 -1.64 24.57
CA ASP A 364 20.21 -2.62 24.77
C ASP A 364 19.65 -4.05 24.88
N GLU A 365 18.52 -4.20 25.58
CA GLU A 365 17.81 -5.46 25.67
C GLU A 365 17.27 -5.88 24.31
N PHE A 366 16.69 -4.95 23.54
CA PHE A 366 16.25 -5.17 22.16
C PHE A 366 17.41 -5.63 21.27
N LEU A 367 18.53 -4.93 21.24
CA LEU A 367 19.66 -5.28 20.39
C LEU A 367 20.23 -6.65 20.75
N THR A 368 20.22 -7.00 22.03
CA THR A 368 20.67 -8.32 22.48
C THR A 368 19.75 -9.42 21.96
N ALA A 369 18.43 -9.24 22.06
CA ALA A 369 17.44 -10.18 21.52
C ALA A 369 17.52 -10.28 19.99
N TYR A 370 17.61 -9.15 19.30
CA TYR A 370 17.69 -9.08 17.84
C TYR A 370 18.94 -9.78 17.29
N ARG A 371 20.09 -9.62 17.93
CA ARG A 371 21.33 -10.34 17.54
C ARG A 371 21.23 -11.85 17.74
N ALA A 372 20.47 -12.28 18.75
CA ALA A 372 20.28 -13.69 19.01
C ALA A 372 19.37 -14.37 17.98
N ASN A 373 18.23 -13.73 17.64
CA ASN A 373 17.24 -14.23 16.69
C ASN A 373 16.60 -13.06 15.94
N PRO A 374 17.21 -12.55 14.88
CA PRO A 374 16.68 -11.38 14.15
C PRO A 374 15.33 -11.65 13.48
N GLU A 375 15.01 -12.91 13.16
CA GLU A 375 13.72 -13.29 12.58
C GLU A 375 12.53 -13.07 13.52
N ASP A 376 12.74 -13.12 14.84
CA ASP A 376 11.65 -13.01 15.82
C ASP A 376 10.99 -11.63 15.80
N ILE A 377 11.67 -10.59 15.27
CA ILE A 377 11.09 -9.25 15.09
C ILE A 377 9.86 -9.27 14.15
N ALA A 378 9.76 -10.26 13.28
CA ALA A 378 8.58 -10.46 12.44
C ALA A 378 7.29 -10.61 13.27
N ALA A 379 7.36 -11.12 14.50
CA ALA A 379 6.21 -11.17 15.40
C ALA A 379 5.59 -9.80 15.66
N ILE A 380 6.38 -8.74 15.58
CA ILE A 380 5.90 -7.36 15.73
C ILE A 380 5.48 -6.78 14.38
N PHE A 381 6.29 -6.94 13.32
CA PHE A 381 6.16 -6.16 12.08
C PHE A 381 5.61 -6.91 10.86
N ALA A 382 5.66 -8.25 10.81
CA ALA A 382 5.31 -8.99 9.59
C ALA A 382 4.51 -10.26 9.89
N SER A 383 3.26 -10.32 9.43
CA SER A 383 2.51 -11.58 9.43
C SER A 383 3.18 -12.59 8.49
N GLN A 384 3.30 -13.85 8.91
CA GLN A 384 4.01 -14.87 8.14
C GLN A 384 3.36 -16.25 8.23
N VAL A 385 3.63 -17.07 7.22
CA VAL A 385 3.31 -18.49 7.23
C VAL A 385 4.60 -19.26 6.99
N LYS A 386 4.99 -20.10 7.95
CA LYS A 386 6.18 -20.94 7.85
C LYS A 386 5.83 -22.41 8.08
N THR A 387 6.70 -23.29 7.63
CA THR A 387 6.67 -24.73 7.93
C THR A 387 8.03 -25.16 8.48
N ASP A 388 8.06 -26.22 9.25
CA ASP A 388 9.30 -26.81 9.77
C ASP A 388 10.02 -27.70 8.75
N SER A 389 9.55 -27.73 7.49
CA SER A 389 10.10 -28.56 6.42
C SER A 389 10.20 -27.80 5.10
N SER A 390 11.35 -27.86 4.46
CA SER A 390 11.54 -27.29 3.12
C SER A 390 10.78 -28.02 2.00
N SER A 391 10.30 -29.24 2.26
CA SER A 391 9.51 -30.04 1.31
C SER A 391 8.01 -29.79 1.39
N VAL A 392 7.58 -28.95 2.32
CA VAL A 392 6.18 -28.54 2.52
C VAL A 392 6.12 -27.02 2.44
N THR A 393 5.28 -26.50 1.58
CA THR A 393 5.04 -25.07 1.49
C THR A 393 3.61 -24.77 1.96
N ALA A 394 3.44 -23.67 2.66
CA ALA A 394 2.14 -23.22 3.13
C ALA A 394 1.94 -21.75 2.80
N LYS A 395 0.70 -21.38 2.51
CA LYS A 395 0.27 -19.98 2.34
C LYS A 395 -1.14 -19.84 2.89
N VAL A 396 -1.48 -18.64 3.34
CA VAL A 396 -2.85 -18.29 3.73
C VAL A 396 -3.39 -17.23 2.79
N THR A 397 -4.69 -17.27 2.54
CA THR A 397 -5.40 -16.26 1.75
C THR A 397 -6.54 -15.69 2.60
N GLY A 398 -6.57 -14.37 2.74
CA GLY A 398 -7.51 -13.69 3.64
C GLY A 398 -7.01 -13.64 5.09
N ASP A 399 -7.79 -12.99 5.95
CA ASP A 399 -7.42 -12.65 7.34
C ASP A 399 -8.26 -13.39 8.38
N ASP A 400 -9.05 -14.39 7.97
CA ASP A 400 -9.97 -15.12 8.86
C ASP A 400 -9.31 -16.25 9.67
N TYR A 401 -7.98 -16.42 9.54
CA TYR A 401 -7.24 -17.41 10.31
C TYR A 401 -6.93 -16.93 11.74
N VAL A 402 -6.74 -17.86 12.63
CA VAL A 402 -6.25 -17.62 14.00
C VAL A 402 -4.75 -17.89 14.03
N ALA A 403 -3.97 -16.97 14.59
CA ALA A 403 -2.54 -17.18 14.78
C ALA A 403 -2.28 -18.37 15.73
N GLY A 404 -1.28 -19.19 15.40
CA GLY A 404 -0.95 -20.38 16.18
C GLY A 404 -0.06 -21.37 15.43
N VAL A 405 0.26 -22.48 16.10
CA VAL A 405 0.99 -23.60 15.53
C VAL A 405 0.02 -24.77 15.29
N TYR A 406 0.03 -25.30 14.08
CA TYR A 406 -0.93 -26.30 13.63
C TYR A 406 -0.21 -27.52 13.07
N ASP A 407 -0.59 -28.71 13.56
CA ASP A 407 -0.02 -29.98 13.10
C ASP A 407 -0.62 -30.37 11.74
N PHE A 408 0.19 -30.39 10.71
CA PHE A 408 -0.15 -30.92 9.39
C PHE A 408 0.28 -32.38 9.28
N ALA A 409 -0.63 -33.26 8.92
CA ALA A 409 -0.34 -34.64 8.65
C ALA A 409 -0.91 -35.06 7.30
N LEU A 410 -0.08 -35.71 6.49
CA LEU A 410 -0.41 -36.28 5.18
C LEU A 410 -0.16 -37.77 5.18
N SER A 411 -1.12 -38.57 4.78
CA SER A 411 -1.01 -40.00 4.61
C SER A 411 -1.83 -40.47 3.42
N SER A 412 -1.17 -41.10 2.45
CA SER A 412 -1.80 -41.71 1.26
C SER A 412 -2.79 -40.78 0.53
N GLY A 413 -2.44 -39.50 0.39
CA GLY A 413 -3.26 -38.49 -0.33
C GLY A 413 -4.37 -37.84 0.51
N SER A 414 -4.53 -38.23 1.78
CA SER A 414 -5.44 -37.58 2.74
C SER A 414 -4.64 -36.70 3.70
N ALA A 415 -4.98 -35.43 3.77
CA ALA A 415 -4.33 -34.47 4.68
C ALA A 415 -5.26 -34.03 5.80
N THR A 416 -4.67 -33.79 6.96
CA THR A 416 -5.33 -33.20 8.11
C THR A 416 -4.50 -32.03 8.65
N ILE A 417 -5.18 -31.04 9.24
CA ILE A 417 -4.58 -29.96 10.01
C ILE A 417 -5.18 -29.96 11.41
N SER A 418 -4.35 -30.15 12.43
CA SER A 418 -4.78 -30.35 13.84
C SER A 418 -5.96 -31.31 13.96
N SER A 419 -5.85 -32.45 13.28
CA SER A 419 -6.87 -33.54 13.21
C SER A 419 -8.12 -33.22 12.37
N SER A 420 -8.25 -32.01 11.80
CA SER A 420 -9.35 -31.64 10.90
C SER A 420 -8.98 -31.98 9.46
N ALA A 421 -9.89 -32.61 8.71
CA ALA A 421 -9.66 -32.99 7.32
C ALA A 421 -9.50 -31.75 6.41
N MET A 422 -8.53 -31.79 5.51
CA MET A 422 -8.32 -30.77 4.47
C MET A 422 -8.92 -31.24 3.14
N ILE A 423 -9.31 -30.29 2.31
CA ILE A 423 -9.78 -30.55 0.93
C ILE A 423 -8.55 -30.72 0.05
N SER A 424 -8.53 -31.77 -0.78
CA SER A 424 -7.44 -32.03 -1.73
C SER A 424 -7.83 -31.66 -3.16
N SER A 425 -6.95 -30.93 -3.86
CA SER A 425 -7.10 -30.65 -5.29
C SER A 425 -5.73 -30.44 -5.93
N SER A 426 -5.43 -31.21 -6.99
CA SER A 426 -4.22 -31.05 -7.80
C SER A 426 -2.91 -30.99 -6.99
N GLY A 427 -2.77 -31.82 -5.95
CA GLY A 427 -1.56 -31.88 -5.10
C GLY A 427 -1.49 -30.78 -4.03
N ASN A 428 -2.53 -29.97 -3.90
CA ASN A 428 -2.67 -28.99 -2.83
C ASN A 428 -3.76 -29.42 -1.83
N TYR A 429 -3.58 -29.01 -0.57
CA TYR A 429 -4.51 -29.26 0.51
C TYR A 429 -4.93 -27.94 1.13
N TYR A 430 -6.23 -27.70 1.30
CA TYR A 430 -6.72 -26.39 1.78
C TYR A 430 -7.89 -26.52 2.75
N THR A 431 -8.06 -25.48 3.55
CA THR A 431 -9.17 -25.31 4.50
C THR A 431 -9.98 -24.08 4.08
N LEU A 432 -11.33 -24.20 4.19
CA LEU A 432 -12.26 -23.10 3.85
C LEU A 432 -12.76 -22.34 5.08
N SER A 433 -12.61 -22.92 6.28
CA SER A 433 -13.18 -22.37 7.51
C SER A 433 -12.42 -22.83 8.75
N GLY A 434 -12.79 -22.30 9.91
CA GLY A 434 -12.15 -22.60 11.19
C GLY A 434 -10.87 -21.80 11.42
N ASN A 435 -10.09 -22.21 12.40
CA ASN A 435 -8.87 -21.49 12.82
C ASN A 435 -7.78 -21.40 11.74
N THR A 436 -7.87 -22.23 10.71
CA THR A 436 -6.93 -22.24 9.59
C THR A 436 -7.61 -21.84 8.28
N ALA A 437 -8.68 -21.06 8.34
CA ALA A 437 -9.41 -20.61 7.13
C ALA A 437 -8.46 -19.98 6.10
N GLY A 438 -8.63 -20.36 4.83
CA GLY A 438 -7.79 -19.88 3.74
C GLY A 438 -6.39 -20.50 3.65
N LEU A 439 -6.00 -21.41 4.56
CA LEU A 439 -4.72 -22.09 4.49
C LEU A 439 -4.68 -23.04 3.29
N THR A 440 -3.61 -22.97 2.53
CA THR A 440 -3.26 -23.92 1.46
C THR A 440 -1.89 -24.48 1.75
N VAL A 441 -1.76 -25.80 1.71
CA VAL A 441 -0.50 -26.54 1.90
C VAL A 441 -0.20 -27.28 0.62
N SER A 442 1.03 -27.18 0.11
CA SER A 442 1.50 -27.85 -1.09
C SER A 442 2.73 -28.70 -0.77
N THR A 443 2.75 -29.93 -1.25
CA THR A 443 3.89 -30.84 -1.08
C THR A 443 3.90 -31.89 -2.19
N GLY A 444 5.10 -32.31 -2.61
CA GLY A 444 5.29 -33.46 -3.51
C GLY A 444 5.39 -34.79 -2.78
N LEU A 445 5.24 -34.83 -1.46
CA LEU A 445 5.36 -36.04 -0.64
C LEU A 445 4.03 -36.82 -0.63
N SER A 446 4.12 -38.12 -0.44
CA SER A 446 2.94 -39.01 -0.22
C SER A 446 2.57 -39.16 1.27
N THR A 447 3.55 -38.89 2.14
CA THR A 447 3.38 -38.90 3.60
C THR A 447 4.23 -37.79 4.20
N SER A 448 3.68 -37.07 5.18
CA SER A 448 4.41 -36.00 5.89
C SER A 448 3.75 -35.71 7.23
N THR A 449 4.54 -35.32 8.22
CA THR A 449 4.06 -34.76 9.47
C THR A 449 4.92 -33.54 9.78
N ASN A 450 4.30 -32.36 9.81
CA ASN A 450 4.98 -31.09 9.94
C ASN A 450 4.18 -30.11 10.78
N SER A 451 4.85 -29.15 11.37
CA SER A 451 4.18 -28.00 12.01
C SER A 451 4.06 -26.87 11.03
N ILE A 452 2.87 -26.26 10.99
CA ILE A 452 2.61 -25.03 10.23
C ILE A 452 2.42 -23.89 11.22
N PHE A 453 3.22 -22.87 11.07
CA PHE A 453 3.23 -21.68 11.89
C PHE A 453 2.45 -20.59 11.15
N LEU A 454 1.28 -20.23 11.66
CA LEU A 454 0.45 -19.12 11.16
C LEU A 454 0.64 -17.93 12.10
N GLY A 455 1.57 -17.04 11.77
CA GLY A 455 1.87 -15.85 12.56
C GLY A 455 1.06 -14.64 12.09
N ARG A 456 0.37 -13.98 13.02
CA ARG A 456 -0.22 -12.67 12.80
C ARG A 456 0.56 -11.65 13.61
N SER A 457 1.17 -10.65 12.97
CA SER A 457 1.98 -9.66 13.66
C SER A 457 1.14 -8.80 14.62
N LEU A 458 1.80 -8.27 15.64
CA LEU A 458 1.15 -7.33 16.55
C LEU A 458 0.68 -6.09 15.77
N LEU A 459 1.45 -5.64 14.81
CA LEU A 459 1.16 -4.50 13.96
C LEU A 459 -0.10 -4.73 13.11
N ASP A 460 -0.26 -5.91 12.50
CA ASP A 460 -1.47 -6.31 11.77
C ASP A 460 -2.68 -6.36 12.71
N THR A 461 -2.51 -6.93 13.92
CA THR A 461 -3.55 -6.97 14.93
C THR A 461 -4.01 -5.58 15.38
N LEU A 462 -3.07 -4.66 15.60
CA LEU A 462 -3.35 -3.26 15.96
C LEU A 462 -3.98 -2.48 14.80
N SER A 463 -3.52 -2.70 13.57
CA SER A 463 -4.06 -2.08 12.37
C SER A 463 -5.51 -2.53 12.10
N THR A 464 -5.78 -3.83 12.18
CA THR A 464 -7.13 -4.39 12.04
C THR A 464 -8.07 -3.84 13.12
N TYR A 465 -7.58 -3.69 14.35
CA TYR A 465 -8.35 -3.05 15.41
C TYR A 465 -8.64 -1.57 15.09
N ALA A 466 -7.66 -0.82 14.61
CA ALA A 466 -7.86 0.57 14.18
C ALA A 466 -8.91 0.65 13.06
N ASP A 467 -8.93 -0.27 12.11
CA ASP A 467 -9.97 -0.35 11.07
C ASP A 467 -11.36 -0.58 11.65
N THR A 468 -11.48 -1.44 12.64
CA THR A 468 -12.75 -1.66 13.34
C THR A 468 -13.26 -0.37 14.02
N ILE A 469 -12.36 0.43 14.59
CA ILE A 469 -12.68 1.72 15.22
C ILE A 469 -13.08 2.76 14.17
N LEU A 470 -12.37 2.81 13.04
CA LEU A 470 -12.50 3.85 12.00
C LEU A 470 -13.61 3.59 11.00
N SER A 471 -14.10 2.34 10.86
CA SER A 471 -15.13 1.99 9.87
C SER A 471 -16.39 2.87 10.01
N SER A 472 -17.17 2.99 8.93
CA SER A 472 -18.41 3.80 8.93
C SER A 472 -19.41 3.34 9.99
N SER A 473 -19.48 2.06 10.29
CA SER A 473 -20.25 1.44 11.36
C SER A 473 -19.42 1.21 12.64
N GLY A 474 -18.18 1.67 12.65
CA GLY A 474 -17.23 1.48 13.75
C GLY A 474 -17.63 2.23 15.01
N THR A 475 -17.03 1.82 16.11
CA THR A 475 -17.38 2.28 17.45
C THR A 475 -17.37 3.79 17.59
N VAL A 476 -16.36 4.48 17.03
CA VAL A 476 -16.23 5.94 17.14
C VAL A 476 -17.30 6.66 16.31
N ASN A 477 -17.51 6.26 15.06
CA ASN A 477 -18.53 6.86 14.21
C ASN A 477 -19.94 6.62 14.77
N SER A 478 -20.22 5.44 15.32
CA SER A 478 -21.49 5.14 15.98
C SER A 478 -21.74 6.04 17.20
N GLN A 479 -20.69 6.35 17.99
CA GLN A 479 -20.80 7.28 19.11
C GLN A 479 -21.06 8.71 18.64
N ILE A 480 -20.37 9.18 17.60
CA ILE A 480 -20.60 10.51 17.02
C ILE A 480 -22.06 10.64 16.53
N ASN A 481 -22.56 9.65 15.81
CA ASN A 481 -23.94 9.63 15.32
C ASN A 481 -24.94 9.65 16.46
N SER A 482 -24.77 8.78 17.48
CA SER A 482 -25.64 8.77 18.65
C SER A 482 -25.66 10.12 19.39
N LYS A 483 -24.52 10.83 19.49
CA LYS A 483 -24.49 12.15 20.12
C LYS A 483 -25.14 13.24 19.26
N ASN A 484 -25.10 13.14 17.94
CA ASN A 484 -25.82 14.02 17.03
C ASN A 484 -27.34 13.78 17.12
N ASP A 485 -27.78 12.54 17.26
CA ASP A 485 -29.18 12.19 17.49
C ASP A 485 -29.65 12.76 18.83
N ASP A 486 -28.87 12.57 19.92
CA ASP A 486 -29.15 13.19 21.23
C ASP A 486 -29.28 14.71 21.14
N ILE A 487 -28.44 15.40 20.36
CA ILE A 487 -28.54 16.87 20.14
C ILE A 487 -29.81 17.22 19.38
N THR A 488 -30.20 16.44 18.40
CA THR A 488 -31.43 16.66 17.62
C THR A 488 -32.65 16.57 18.52
N ASP A 489 -32.73 15.55 19.37
CA ASP A 489 -33.81 15.36 20.34
C ASP A 489 -33.84 16.50 21.38
N LEU A 490 -32.67 16.91 21.88
CA LEU A 490 -32.57 18.04 22.82
C LEU A 490 -33.02 19.38 22.20
N ASN A 491 -32.73 19.63 20.94
CA ASN A 491 -33.19 20.80 20.21
C ASN A 491 -34.71 20.77 19.98
N GLN A 492 -35.30 19.58 19.77
CA GLN A 492 -36.76 19.43 19.71
C GLN A 492 -37.39 19.71 21.07
N ASP A 493 -36.81 19.19 22.18
CA ASP A 493 -37.25 19.47 23.53
C ASP A 493 -37.25 20.99 23.84
N LEU A 494 -36.22 21.72 23.34
CA LEU A 494 -36.11 23.15 23.49
C LEU A 494 -37.22 23.89 22.70
N ALA A 495 -37.50 23.48 21.47
CA ALA A 495 -38.59 24.02 20.65
C ALA A 495 -39.97 23.76 21.27
N ASP A 496 -40.19 22.58 21.83
CA ASP A 496 -41.42 22.21 22.54
C ASP A 496 -41.60 23.04 23.83
N LEU A 497 -40.49 23.31 24.53
CA LEU A 497 -40.48 24.17 25.72
C LEU A 497 -40.89 25.60 25.33
N ASP A 498 -40.37 26.12 24.21
CA ASP A 498 -40.71 27.45 23.71
C ASP A 498 -42.19 27.55 23.30
N THR A 499 -42.73 26.52 22.65
CA THR A 499 -44.15 26.49 22.26
C THR A 499 -45.06 26.47 23.46
N LYS A 500 -44.80 25.65 24.49
CA LYS A 500 -45.59 25.55 25.71
C LYS A 500 -45.54 26.79 26.59
N THR A 501 -44.59 27.68 26.37
CA THR A 501 -44.47 28.93 27.11
C THR A 501 -45.18 30.10 26.43
N VAL A 502 -45.64 29.92 25.17
CA VAL A 502 -46.39 30.91 24.40
C VAL A 502 -47.92 30.67 24.50
N GLU A 503 -48.37 29.45 24.82
CA GLU A 503 -49.78 29.11 25.12
C GLU A 503 -50.14 29.45 26.57
#